data_9429b67f33d76ba549f5cb744638b621
#
_entry.id   9429b67f33d76ba549f5cb744638b621
#
_cell.length_a   1.000
_cell.length_b   1.000
_cell.length_c   1.000
_cell.angle_alpha   90.00
_cell.angle_beta   90.00
_cell.angle_gamma   90.00
#
_symmetry.space_group_name_H-M   'P 1'
#
loop_
_entity.id
_entity.type
_entity.pdbx_description
1 polymer ?
#
loop_
_entity_poly.entity_id
_entity_poly.type
_entity_poly.pdbx_seq_one_letter_code
_entity_poly.pdbx_strand_id
1 'polypeptide(L)'
;QVLLVLTERKTRYEIVSKIKSKSQYCVVKELDKIERKMGAKKFRETFKTITCDNGCENLDFEGIERSAVVKRKRTKVFYAHPYSAWERGSNENANKLIRRFIPKGSDIGKFSHERIKMIEHWINNYPRRLFNGLSSDLLIKRMYVA
;
A
#
# COMPACT_ATOMS: atom_id res chain seq x y z
N GLN A 1 8.30 -10.85 -11.04
CA GLN A 1 8.17 -9.79 -10.00
C GLN A 1 6.81 -9.10 -10.14
N VAL A 2 6.28 -8.62 -9.04
CA VAL A 2 4.97 -7.94 -9.00
C VAL A 2 5.05 -6.70 -8.11
N LEU A 3 4.05 -5.82 -8.20
CA LEU A 3 3.92 -4.67 -7.32
C LEU A 3 2.99 -5.00 -6.15
N LEU A 4 3.43 -4.70 -4.94
CA LEU A 4 2.58 -4.56 -3.76
C LEU A 4 2.17 -3.10 -3.65
N VAL A 5 0.87 -2.84 -3.60
CA VAL A 5 0.31 -1.49 -3.49
C VAL A 5 -0.53 -1.43 -2.22
N LEU A 6 -0.20 -0.49 -1.33
CA LEU A 6 -0.96 -0.19 -0.12
C LEU A 6 -1.54 1.21 -0.24
N THR A 7 -2.85 1.32 -0.17
CA THR A 7 -3.57 2.60 -0.22
C THR A 7 -4.09 2.98 1.16
N GLU A 8 -3.67 4.13 1.70
CA GLU A 8 -4.30 4.74 2.86
C GLU A 8 -5.61 5.43 2.42
N ARG A 9 -6.75 4.97 2.95
CA ARG A 9 -8.07 5.32 2.39
C ARG A 9 -8.49 6.78 2.60
N LYS A 10 -8.07 7.42 3.67
CA LYS A 10 -8.48 8.78 4.02
C LYS A 10 -7.73 9.82 3.17
N THR A 11 -6.43 9.68 3.04
CA THR A 11 -5.57 10.61 2.30
C THR A 11 -5.25 10.16 0.89
N ARG A 12 -5.57 8.91 0.55
CA ARG A 12 -5.18 8.27 -0.72
C ARG A 12 -3.67 8.18 -0.90
N TYR A 13 -2.93 8.17 0.20
CA TYR A 13 -1.49 7.96 0.17
C TYR A 13 -1.15 6.54 -0.24
N GLU A 14 -0.23 6.41 -1.18
CA GLU A 14 0.16 5.13 -1.75
C GLU A 14 1.57 4.73 -1.30
N ILE A 15 1.73 3.47 -0.95
CA ILE A 15 3.04 2.82 -0.86
C ILE A 15 3.10 1.78 -1.97
N VAL A 16 4.09 1.93 -2.85
CA VAL A 16 4.30 1.02 -3.97
C VAL A 16 5.65 0.35 -3.83
N SER A 17 5.65 -0.97 -3.74
CA SER A 17 6.85 -1.76 -3.58
C SER A 17 6.92 -2.89 -4.61
N LYS A 18 8.12 -3.10 -5.17
CA LYS A 18 8.39 -4.23 -6.02
C LYS A 18 8.77 -5.43 -5.16
N ILE A 19 8.03 -6.53 -5.28
CA ILE A 19 8.28 -7.78 -4.57
C ILE A 19 8.61 -8.90 -5.55
N LYS A 20 9.30 -9.94 -5.05
CA LYS A 20 9.85 -11.01 -5.88
C LYS A 20 8.76 -11.84 -6.56
N SER A 21 7.71 -12.14 -5.83
CA SER A 21 6.59 -12.95 -6.34
C SER A 21 5.30 -12.62 -5.61
N LYS A 22 4.18 -13.05 -6.18
CA LYS A 22 2.87 -12.99 -5.57
C LYS A 22 2.69 -14.16 -4.57
N SER A 23 3.38 -14.09 -3.44
CA SER A 23 3.31 -15.11 -2.38
C SER A 23 3.13 -14.47 -1.01
N GLN A 24 2.51 -15.21 -0.09
CA GLN A 24 2.29 -14.79 1.31
C GLN A 24 3.60 -14.32 1.96
N TYR A 25 4.65 -15.12 1.81
CA TYR A 25 5.98 -14.80 2.34
C TYR A 25 6.52 -13.46 1.83
N CYS A 26 6.42 -13.20 0.52
CA CYS A 26 6.91 -11.95 -0.06
C CYS A 26 6.10 -10.74 0.40
N VAL A 27 4.79 -10.86 0.56
CA VAL A 27 3.92 -9.81 1.09
C VAL A 27 4.29 -9.48 2.54
N VAL A 28 4.35 -10.50 3.40
CA VAL A 28 4.69 -10.32 4.83
C VAL A 28 6.09 -9.72 4.99
N LYS A 29 7.07 -10.23 4.25
CA LYS A 29 8.44 -9.72 4.28
C LYS A 29 8.55 -8.24 3.87
N GLU A 30 7.77 -7.83 2.88
CA GLU A 30 7.78 -6.42 2.46
C GLU A 30 7.08 -5.53 3.49
N LEU A 31 5.98 -5.99 4.11
CA LEU A 31 5.34 -5.29 5.22
C LEU A 31 6.28 -5.13 6.42
N ASP A 32 7.06 -6.17 6.75
CA ASP A 32 8.08 -6.13 7.80
C ASP A 32 9.15 -5.05 7.50
N LYS A 33 9.56 -4.95 6.25
CA LYS A 33 10.52 -3.94 5.80
C LYS A 33 9.96 -2.52 5.87
N ILE A 34 8.70 -2.33 5.43
CA ILE A 34 8.01 -1.05 5.53
C ILE A 34 7.86 -0.63 6.99
N GLU A 35 7.45 -1.55 7.88
CA GLU A 35 7.31 -1.29 9.31
C GLU A 35 8.65 -0.87 9.95
N ARG A 36 9.74 -1.58 9.66
CA ARG A 36 11.07 -1.21 10.17
C ARG A 36 11.52 0.17 9.70
N LYS A 37 11.21 0.52 8.45
CA LYS A 37 11.55 1.84 7.89
C LYS A 37 10.72 2.97 8.49
N MET A 38 9.43 2.75 8.71
CA MET A 38 8.52 3.76 9.29
C MET A 38 8.61 3.87 10.80
N GLY A 39 8.96 2.78 11.47
CA GLY A 39 8.80 2.59 12.90
C GLY A 39 7.43 2.00 13.26
N ALA A 40 7.39 1.13 14.27
CA ALA A 40 6.19 0.38 14.66
C ALA A 40 5.00 1.29 15.05
N LYS A 41 5.26 2.41 15.74
CA LYS A 41 4.23 3.37 16.15
C LYS A 41 3.58 4.01 14.92
N LYS A 42 4.38 4.58 14.02
CA LYS A 42 3.91 5.26 12.82
C LYS A 42 3.18 4.30 11.87
N PHE A 43 3.70 3.09 11.69
CA PHE A 43 3.04 2.06 10.90
C PHE A 43 1.63 1.78 11.41
N ARG A 44 1.47 1.55 12.72
CA ARG A 44 0.19 1.25 13.35
C ARG A 44 -0.79 2.43 13.29
N GLU A 45 -0.32 3.65 13.40
CA GLU A 45 -1.15 4.85 13.25
C GLU A 45 -1.62 5.06 11.81
N THR A 46 -0.78 4.73 10.84
CA THR A 46 -1.10 4.83 9.40
C THR A 46 -2.01 3.69 8.94
N PHE A 47 -1.65 2.46 9.30
CA PHE A 47 -2.33 1.24 8.87
C PHE A 47 -3.04 0.57 10.05
N LYS A 48 -4.01 1.25 10.66
CA LYS A 48 -4.84 0.70 11.75
C LYS A 48 -5.51 -0.60 11.33
N THR A 49 -5.97 -0.64 10.08
CA THR A 49 -6.56 -1.80 9.44
C THR A 49 -6.01 -1.95 8.04
N ILE A 50 -5.91 -3.17 7.56
CA ILE A 50 -5.60 -3.50 6.17
C ILE A 50 -6.74 -4.35 5.63
N THR A 51 -7.35 -3.89 4.53
CA THR A 51 -8.37 -4.67 3.82
C THR A 51 -7.71 -5.33 2.60
N CYS A 52 -7.77 -6.64 2.57
CA CYS A 52 -7.23 -7.46 1.49
C CYS A 52 -8.36 -8.04 0.63
N ASP A 53 -8.03 -8.43 -0.60
CA ASP A 53 -8.87 -9.38 -1.34
C ASP A 53 -8.58 -10.81 -0.87
N ASN A 54 -9.37 -11.77 -1.37
CA ASN A 54 -9.21 -13.18 -1.05
C ASN A 54 -8.12 -13.87 -1.91
N GLY A 55 -7.15 -13.10 -2.41
CA GLY A 55 -6.00 -13.67 -3.11
C GLY A 55 -5.16 -14.55 -2.21
N CYS A 56 -4.60 -15.62 -2.74
CA CYS A 56 -3.79 -16.57 -1.99
C CYS A 56 -2.59 -15.93 -1.29
N GLU A 57 -2.05 -14.83 -1.83
CA GLU A 57 -0.97 -14.05 -1.23
C GLU A 57 -1.35 -13.32 0.06
N ASN A 58 -2.63 -13.16 0.33
CA ASN A 58 -3.17 -12.44 1.49
C ASN A 58 -3.72 -13.36 2.58
N LEU A 59 -3.63 -14.68 2.43
CA LEU A 59 -4.22 -15.64 3.37
C LEU A 59 -3.47 -15.75 4.71
N ASP A 60 -2.21 -15.35 4.76
CA ASP A 60 -1.43 -15.29 6.01
C ASP A 60 -1.77 -14.04 6.81
N PHE A 61 -2.99 -13.97 7.35
CA PHE A 61 -3.43 -12.82 8.14
C PHE A 61 -2.61 -12.63 9.43
N GLU A 62 -2.18 -13.72 10.05
CA GLU A 62 -1.34 -13.66 11.26
C GLU A 62 0.02 -13.03 10.96
N GLY A 63 0.65 -13.39 9.85
CA GLY A 63 1.88 -12.77 9.39
C GLY A 63 1.72 -11.29 9.02
N ILE A 64 0.57 -10.93 8.43
CA ILE A 64 0.26 -9.52 8.11
C ILE A 64 0.01 -8.72 9.39
N GLU A 65 -0.72 -9.27 10.36
CA GLU A 65 -1.09 -8.58 11.60
C GLU A 65 0.07 -8.45 12.60
N ARG A 66 1.00 -9.43 12.66
CA ARG A 66 2.11 -9.41 13.61
C ARG A 66 3.09 -8.27 13.29
N SER A 67 3.62 -7.62 14.33
CA SER A 67 4.74 -6.70 14.17
C SER A 67 6.08 -7.46 14.07
N ALA A 68 6.97 -6.96 13.20
CA ALA A 68 8.35 -7.41 13.11
C ALA A 68 9.28 -6.70 14.12
N VAL A 69 8.76 -5.69 14.84
CA VAL A 69 9.54 -4.79 15.70
C VAL A 69 9.18 -4.95 17.17
N VAL A 70 7.88 -5.10 17.48
CA VAL A 70 7.34 -5.14 18.86
C VAL A 70 6.44 -6.36 19.07
N LYS A 71 6.27 -6.75 20.35
CA LYS A 71 5.43 -7.91 20.74
C LYS A 71 3.91 -7.58 20.75
N ARG A 72 3.42 -6.86 19.75
CA ARG A 72 1.97 -6.60 19.57
C ARG A 72 1.63 -6.55 18.09
N LYS A 73 0.34 -6.65 17.79
CA LYS A 73 -0.13 -6.53 16.41
C LYS A 73 0.16 -5.13 15.84
N ARG A 74 0.61 -5.07 14.60
CA ARG A 74 0.86 -3.83 13.85
C ARG A 74 -0.38 -3.31 13.16
N THR A 75 -1.32 -4.19 12.83
CA THR A 75 -2.56 -3.88 12.11
C THR A 75 -3.62 -4.94 12.40
N LYS A 76 -4.85 -4.71 11.96
CA LYS A 76 -5.93 -5.68 11.92
C LYS A 76 -6.33 -5.93 10.47
N VAL A 77 -6.40 -7.19 10.06
CA VAL A 77 -6.72 -7.59 8.69
C VAL A 77 -8.22 -7.85 8.55
N PHE A 78 -8.78 -7.33 7.48
CA PHE A 78 -10.13 -7.63 7.00
C PHE A 78 -10.06 -8.09 5.55
N TYR A 79 -10.95 -8.98 5.17
CA TYR A 79 -11.09 -9.41 3.78
C TYR A 79 -12.32 -8.76 3.15
N ALA A 80 -12.17 -8.26 1.91
CA ALA A 80 -13.28 -7.71 1.14
C ALA A 80 -14.31 -8.81 0.85
N HIS A 81 -15.59 -8.46 0.92
CA HIS A 81 -16.67 -9.39 0.58
C HIS A 81 -16.64 -9.72 -0.92
N PRO A 82 -17.00 -10.96 -1.30
CA PRO A 82 -17.16 -11.31 -2.70
C PRO A 82 -18.11 -10.32 -3.41
N TYR A 83 -17.79 -9.95 -4.64
CA TYR A 83 -18.58 -9.03 -5.48
C TYR A 83 -18.79 -7.61 -4.93
N SER A 84 -18.01 -7.21 -3.92
CA SER A 84 -18.06 -5.87 -3.31
C SER A 84 -16.95 -4.95 -3.81
N ALA A 85 -16.96 -4.64 -5.10
CA ALA A 85 -15.93 -3.81 -5.76
C ALA A 85 -15.75 -2.42 -5.10
N TRP A 86 -16.82 -1.83 -4.56
CA TRP A 86 -16.77 -0.54 -3.86
C TRP A 86 -15.89 -0.55 -2.60
N GLU A 87 -15.68 -1.70 -1.97
CA GLU A 87 -14.78 -1.82 -0.81
C GLU A 87 -13.31 -1.60 -1.19
N ARG A 88 -13.00 -1.67 -2.49
CA ARG A 88 -11.64 -1.55 -3.05
C ARG A 88 -11.48 -0.40 -4.04
N GLY A 89 -12.45 0.49 -4.17
CA GLY A 89 -12.42 1.57 -5.15
C GLY A 89 -11.18 2.46 -5.07
N SER A 90 -10.64 2.69 -3.87
CA SER A 90 -9.38 3.44 -3.68
C SER A 90 -8.19 2.74 -4.31
N ASN A 91 -8.12 1.42 -4.15
CA ASN A 91 -7.03 0.61 -4.69
C ASN A 91 -7.09 0.52 -6.22
N GLU A 92 -8.31 0.43 -6.77
CA GLU A 92 -8.52 0.46 -8.23
C GLU A 92 -8.05 1.78 -8.83
N ASN A 93 -8.34 2.90 -8.17
CA ASN A 93 -7.88 4.22 -8.61
C ASN A 93 -6.36 4.35 -8.56
N ALA A 94 -5.72 3.86 -7.50
CA ALA A 94 -4.26 3.78 -7.40
C ALA A 94 -3.66 2.98 -8.57
N ASN A 95 -4.25 1.83 -8.87
CA ASN A 95 -3.81 1.01 -10.00
C ASN A 95 -3.95 1.73 -11.35
N LYS A 96 -5.02 2.52 -11.56
CA LYS A 96 -5.17 3.33 -12.77
C LYS A 96 -4.04 4.37 -12.90
N LEU A 97 -3.65 5.01 -11.82
CA LEU A 97 -2.54 5.99 -11.83
C LEU A 97 -1.19 5.30 -12.11
N ILE A 98 -0.94 4.15 -11.51
CA ILE A 98 0.28 3.37 -11.75
C ILE A 98 0.36 2.95 -13.23
N ARG A 99 -0.75 2.57 -13.84
CA ARG A 99 -0.80 2.12 -15.25
C ARG A 99 -0.48 3.22 -16.26
N ARG A 100 -0.47 4.49 -15.88
CA ARG A 100 0.04 5.58 -16.72
C ARG A 100 1.55 5.45 -16.98
N PHE A 101 2.28 4.84 -16.05
CA PHE A 101 3.73 4.64 -16.12
C PHE A 101 4.13 3.21 -16.43
N ILE A 102 3.33 2.25 -15.97
CA ILE A 102 3.53 0.82 -16.12
C ILE A 102 2.27 0.21 -16.70
N PRO A 103 2.15 0.08 -18.03
CA PRO A 103 0.99 -0.50 -18.68
C PRO A 103 0.71 -1.93 -18.21
N LYS A 104 -0.56 -2.34 -18.29
CA LYS A 104 -0.96 -3.71 -17.96
C LYS A 104 -0.18 -4.72 -18.84
N GLY A 105 0.32 -5.78 -18.21
CA GLY A 105 1.11 -6.80 -18.91
C GLY A 105 2.61 -6.50 -19.01
N SER A 106 3.06 -5.34 -18.50
CA SER A 106 4.50 -5.03 -18.45
C SER A 106 5.23 -5.99 -17.51
N ASP A 107 6.46 -6.35 -17.90
CA ASP A 107 7.38 -7.08 -17.02
C ASP A 107 7.91 -6.14 -15.94
N ILE A 108 7.42 -6.31 -14.70
CA ILE A 108 7.82 -5.51 -13.54
C ILE A 108 9.33 -5.64 -13.25
N GLY A 109 9.93 -6.77 -13.61
CA GLY A 109 11.37 -6.99 -13.44
C GLY A 109 12.24 -5.96 -14.14
N LYS A 110 11.78 -5.40 -15.24
CA LYS A 110 12.48 -4.40 -16.05
C LYS A 110 12.51 -2.99 -15.42
N PHE A 111 11.68 -2.73 -14.42
CA PHE A 111 11.65 -1.44 -13.73
C PHE A 111 12.56 -1.48 -12.50
N SER A 112 13.46 -0.52 -12.37
CA SER A 112 14.32 -0.39 -11.20
C SER A 112 13.52 -0.01 -9.96
N HIS A 113 14.07 -0.24 -8.76
CA HIS A 113 13.45 0.21 -7.51
C HIS A 113 13.30 1.73 -7.47
N GLU A 114 14.29 2.45 -7.98
CA GLU A 114 14.28 3.91 -8.08
C GLU A 114 13.13 4.39 -8.97
N ARG A 115 12.90 3.73 -10.09
CA ARG A 115 11.79 4.05 -11.00
C ARG A 115 10.44 3.85 -10.32
N ILE A 116 10.26 2.74 -9.58
CA ILE A 116 9.03 2.48 -8.81
C ILE A 116 8.85 3.58 -7.73
N LYS A 117 9.90 4.00 -7.04
CA LYS A 117 9.83 5.09 -6.05
C LYS A 117 9.53 6.45 -6.66
N MET A 118 10.02 6.74 -7.85
CA MET A 118 9.63 7.94 -8.61
C MET A 118 8.14 7.96 -8.92
N ILE A 119 7.58 6.82 -9.33
CA ILE A 119 6.14 6.67 -9.62
C ILE A 119 5.33 6.88 -8.34
N GLU A 120 5.71 6.24 -7.24
CA GLU A 120 5.08 6.43 -5.92
C GLU A 120 5.09 7.91 -5.51
N HIS A 121 6.23 8.58 -5.64
CA HIS A 121 6.38 10.00 -5.33
C HIS A 121 5.46 10.85 -6.19
N TRP A 122 5.42 10.61 -7.50
CA TRP A 122 4.55 11.35 -8.41
C TRP A 122 3.07 11.20 -8.03
N ILE A 123 2.62 9.97 -7.75
CA ILE A 123 1.23 9.68 -7.37
C ILE A 123 0.86 10.40 -6.08
N ASN A 124 1.76 10.41 -5.09
CA ASN A 124 1.51 11.03 -3.79
C ASN A 124 1.57 12.57 -3.82
N ASN A 125 2.23 13.14 -4.81
CA ASN A 125 2.31 14.59 -5.01
C ASN A 125 1.34 15.12 -6.08
N TYR A 126 0.59 14.24 -6.70
CA TYR A 126 -0.42 14.60 -7.70
C TYR A 126 -1.59 15.35 -7.06
N PRO A 127 -1.98 16.55 -7.58
CA PRO A 127 -3.13 17.30 -7.07
C PRO A 127 -4.43 16.53 -7.32
N ARG A 128 -5.25 16.37 -6.29
CA ARG A 128 -6.49 15.59 -6.39
C ARG A 128 -7.73 16.48 -6.28
N ARG A 129 -8.67 16.33 -7.20
CA ARG A 129 -9.97 17.01 -7.12
C ARG A 129 -10.70 16.71 -5.82
N LEU A 130 -10.64 15.45 -5.36
CA LEU A 130 -11.24 15.00 -4.09
C LEU A 130 -10.78 15.83 -2.89
N PHE A 131 -9.58 16.42 -2.94
CA PHE A 131 -8.97 17.19 -1.87
C PHE A 131 -8.78 18.67 -2.25
N ASN A 132 -9.61 19.21 -3.14
CA ASN A 132 -9.53 20.59 -3.60
C ASN A 132 -8.12 20.99 -4.10
N GLY A 133 -7.47 20.09 -4.83
CA GLY A 133 -6.15 20.30 -5.40
C GLY A 133 -4.98 19.97 -4.46
N LEU A 134 -5.24 19.55 -3.22
CA LEU A 134 -4.18 19.06 -2.32
C LEU A 134 -3.70 17.67 -2.73
N SER A 135 -2.45 17.39 -2.45
CA SER A 135 -1.86 16.07 -2.67
C SER A 135 -2.04 15.14 -1.46
N SER A 136 -1.95 13.84 -1.70
CA SER A 136 -1.96 12.83 -0.64
C SER A 136 -0.81 13.00 0.34
N ASP A 137 0.38 13.39 -0.15
CA ASP A 137 1.56 13.63 0.69
C ASP A 137 1.34 14.79 1.68
N LEU A 138 0.74 15.89 1.23
CA LEU A 138 0.41 17.00 2.12
C LEU A 138 -0.61 16.60 3.19
N LEU A 139 -1.63 15.83 2.82
CA LEU A 139 -2.67 15.41 3.75
C LEU A 139 -2.14 14.45 4.81
N ILE A 140 -1.34 13.46 4.43
CA ILE A 140 -0.80 12.50 5.38
C ILE A 140 0.17 13.18 6.37
N LYS A 141 0.97 14.12 5.91
CA LYS A 141 1.85 14.92 6.77
C LYS A 141 1.05 15.73 7.81
N ARG A 142 -0.07 16.34 7.41
CA ARG A 142 -0.97 17.07 8.33
C ARG A 142 -1.59 16.16 9.39
N MET A 143 -1.90 14.91 9.06
CA MET A 143 -2.43 13.94 10.03
C MET A 143 -1.45 13.62 11.16
N TYR A 144 -0.14 13.66 10.90
CA TYR A 144 0.89 13.38 11.91
C TYR A 144 1.36 14.59 12.72
N VAL A 145 1.06 15.79 12.25
CA VAL A 145 1.42 17.04 12.94
C VAL A 145 0.30 17.53 13.87
N ALA A 146 -0.92 17.09 13.61
CA ALA A 146 -2.09 17.47 14.40
C ALA A 146 -2.21 16.69 15.73
#